data_8d45364358c20b9d326ff167b0e6b3ca
#
_entry.id   8d45364358c20b9d326ff167b0e6b3ca
#
_cell.length_a   1.000
_cell.length_b   1.000
_cell.length_c   1.000
_cell.angle_alpha   90.00
_cell.angle_beta   90.00
_cell.angle_gamma   90.00
#
_symmetry.space_group_name_H-M   'P 1'
#
loop_
_entity.id
_entity.type
_entity.pdbx_description
1 polymer ?
#
loop_
_entity_poly.entity_id
_entity_poly.type
_entity_poly.pdbx_seq_one_letter_code
_entity_poly.pdbx_strand_id
1 'polypeptide(L)'
;MTTRRPVGAHARLRPRKAPGPRPVPTTPAVTADQETRGRLLMAAERLFADRGFKKVTVREICRAARANVAAVNYHFGDKLGLYREVLQSAIDAMRATNDAARRAGEGQTAEEQLRRYIVIFVHRVLASGHDTVHKLIHREINDPTPALDALVEQGVRPRVEYLSGLIAEIIGCAPSDERVLRCVASVQTQSIAYLPNPIAGRLGLTFKPTAAHLDELADHIAEFSLAGVRAVGHSGHARRPRAART
;
A
#
# COMPACT_ATOMS: atom_id res chain seq x y z
N MET A 1 -26.78 29.74 98.39
CA MET A 1 -25.75 28.83 97.85
C MET A 1 -26.22 28.43 96.48
N THR A 2 -25.64 29.05 95.47
CA THR A 2 -26.11 28.90 94.08
C THR A 2 -24.93 28.52 93.19
N THR A 3 -24.88 27.31 92.73
CA THR A 3 -23.85 26.79 91.85
C THR A 3 -24.21 27.04 90.38
N ARG A 4 -23.39 27.83 89.70
CA ARG A 4 -23.48 28.11 88.27
C ARG A 4 -22.82 26.97 87.51
N ARG A 5 -23.52 26.43 86.54
CA ARG A 5 -23.02 25.56 85.48
C ARG A 5 -22.31 26.40 84.42
N PRO A 6 -21.19 25.95 83.84
CA PRO A 6 -20.58 26.58 82.67
C PRO A 6 -21.22 26.07 81.32
N VAL A 7 -21.39 27.01 80.38
CA VAL A 7 -21.94 26.90 79.09
C VAL A 7 -20.91 26.37 78.08
N GLY A 8 -21.32 25.45 77.27
CA GLY A 8 -21.07 25.05 75.87
C GLY A 8 -19.68 25.30 75.25
N ALA A 9 -19.03 24.19 74.90
CA ALA A 9 -17.89 24.15 73.97
C ALA A 9 -18.41 24.26 72.52
N HIS A 10 -17.96 25.27 71.77
CA HIS A 10 -18.17 25.41 70.35
C HIS A 10 -17.39 24.35 69.59
N ALA A 11 -18.10 23.40 68.89
CA ALA A 11 -17.55 22.47 67.94
C ALA A 11 -17.07 23.24 66.71
N ARG A 12 -15.76 23.24 66.46
CA ARG A 12 -15.15 23.77 65.22
C ARG A 12 -15.42 22.83 64.10
N LEU A 13 -16.23 23.22 63.08
CA LEU A 13 -16.45 22.53 61.82
C LEU A 13 -15.12 22.52 61.03
N ARG A 14 -14.60 21.34 60.75
CA ARG A 14 -13.47 21.16 59.84
C ARG A 14 -13.92 21.48 58.39
N PRO A 15 -13.11 22.23 57.60
CA PRO A 15 -13.44 22.51 56.21
C PRO A 15 -13.41 21.21 55.38
N ARG A 16 -14.44 20.96 54.56
CA ARG A 16 -14.50 19.88 53.58
C ARG A 16 -13.42 20.11 52.52
N LYS A 17 -12.53 19.12 52.36
CA LYS A 17 -11.53 19.08 51.32
C LYS A 17 -12.24 19.06 49.94
N ALA A 18 -11.90 20.01 49.07
CA ALA A 18 -12.43 20.09 47.71
C ALA A 18 -12.09 18.82 46.93
N PRO A 19 -12.96 18.32 46.04
CA PRO A 19 -12.66 17.17 45.20
C PRO A 19 -11.49 17.53 44.28
N GLY A 20 -10.46 16.69 44.23
CA GLY A 20 -9.32 16.82 43.35
C GLY A 20 -9.75 16.76 41.86
N PRO A 21 -8.92 17.27 40.93
CA PRO A 21 -9.23 17.27 39.52
C PRO A 21 -9.51 15.85 39.03
N ARG A 22 -10.61 15.68 38.26
CA ARG A 22 -10.93 14.42 37.60
C ARG A 22 -9.79 14.04 36.68
N PRO A 23 -9.36 12.75 36.64
CA PRO A 23 -8.36 12.32 35.71
C PRO A 23 -8.86 12.56 34.28
N VAL A 24 -8.03 13.24 33.47
CA VAL A 24 -8.22 13.43 32.04
C VAL A 24 -8.26 12.04 31.40
N PRO A 25 -9.21 11.71 30.48
CA PRO A 25 -9.22 10.41 29.82
C PRO A 25 -7.93 10.27 29.01
N THR A 26 -7.06 9.40 29.46
CA THR A 26 -5.93 8.91 28.68
C THR A 26 -6.46 8.24 27.41
N THR A 27 -5.81 8.49 26.26
CA THR A 27 -5.97 7.80 24.99
C THR A 27 -6.32 6.33 25.22
N PRO A 28 -7.32 5.75 24.52
CA PRO A 28 -7.70 4.37 24.76
C PRO A 28 -6.48 3.48 24.60
N ALA A 29 -6.08 2.83 25.68
CA ALA A 29 -5.01 1.86 25.66
C ALA A 29 -5.39 0.77 24.66
N VAL A 30 -4.54 0.52 23.66
CA VAL A 30 -4.64 -0.64 22.77
C VAL A 30 -4.76 -1.86 23.65
N THR A 31 -5.81 -2.65 23.52
CA THR A 31 -6.01 -3.83 24.37
C THR A 31 -4.91 -4.84 24.11
N ALA A 32 -4.50 -5.64 25.08
CA ALA A 32 -3.50 -6.71 24.92
C ALA A 32 -3.85 -7.66 23.77
N ASP A 33 -5.12 -7.77 23.47
CA ASP A 33 -5.68 -8.52 22.34
C ASP A 33 -5.30 -7.89 20.99
N GLN A 34 -5.49 -6.58 20.83
CA GLN A 34 -5.10 -5.82 19.63
C GLN A 34 -3.58 -5.81 19.41
N GLU A 35 -2.81 -5.72 20.48
CA GLU A 35 -1.34 -5.82 20.42
C GLU A 35 -0.89 -7.20 19.91
N THR A 36 -1.54 -8.28 20.37
CA THR A 36 -1.24 -9.64 19.93
C THR A 36 -1.59 -9.84 18.46
N ARG A 37 -2.75 -9.34 18.02
CA ARG A 37 -3.16 -9.35 16.60
C ARG A 37 -2.14 -8.61 15.73
N GLY A 38 -1.70 -7.41 16.14
CA GLY A 38 -0.70 -6.61 15.42
C GLY A 38 0.65 -7.32 15.29
N ARG A 39 1.14 -7.95 16.39
CA ARG A 39 2.41 -8.72 16.34
C ARG A 39 2.34 -9.91 15.42
N LEU A 40 1.22 -10.64 15.41
CA LEU A 40 0.99 -11.76 14.49
C LEU A 40 0.99 -11.30 13.04
N LEU A 41 0.30 -10.19 12.72
CA LEU A 41 0.23 -9.63 11.37
C LEU A 41 1.62 -9.21 10.87
N MET A 42 2.38 -8.45 11.65
CA MET A 42 3.74 -8.02 11.29
C MET A 42 4.70 -9.20 11.10
N ALA A 43 4.62 -10.21 11.97
CA ALA A 43 5.46 -11.40 11.84
C ALA A 43 5.10 -12.21 10.58
N ALA A 44 3.80 -12.38 10.29
CA ALA A 44 3.29 -13.06 9.12
C ALA A 44 3.68 -12.33 7.83
N GLU A 45 3.51 -11.02 7.76
CA GLU A 45 3.87 -10.19 6.62
C GLU A 45 5.33 -10.41 6.21
N ARG A 46 6.26 -10.29 7.16
CA ARG A 46 7.70 -10.51 6.90
C ARG A 46 7.98 -11.93 6.44
N LEU A 47 7.45 -12.94 7.13
CA LEU A 47 7.73 -14.35 6.81
C LEU A 47 7.14 -14.75 5.46
N PHE A 48 5.92 -14.32 5.15
CA PHE A 48 5.29 -14.60 3.85
C PHE A 48 6.00 -13.88 2.71
N ALA A 49 6.40 -12.63 2.88
CA ALA A 49 7.19 -11.91 1.89
C ALA A 49 8.52 -12.60 1.58
N ASP A 50 9.24 -13.04 2.60
CA ASP A 50 10.55 -13.65 2.43
C ASP A 50 10.48 -15.08 1.88
N ARG A 51 9.50 -15.90 2.31
CA ARG A 51 9.49 -17.35 2.07
C ARG A 51 8.27 -17.87 1.29
N GLY A 52 7.25 -17.04 1.10
CA GLY A 52 5.99 -17.39 0.45
C GLY A 52 5.02 -18.16 1.36
N PHE A 53 3.74 -18.18 0.94
CA PHE A 53 2.66 -18.79 1.72
C PHE A 53 2.90 -20.27 2.05
N LYS A 54 3.29 -21.10 1.07
CA LYS A 54 3.41 -22.56 1.26
C LYS A 54 4.48 -22.94 2.26
N LYS A 55 5.62 -22.23 2.28
CA LYS A 55 6.81 -22.59 3.09
C LYS A 55 6.75 -22.11 4.54
N VAL A 56 5.81 -21.23 4.88
CA VAL A 56 5.67 -20.66 6.23
C VAL A 56 4.60 -21.44 7.01
N THR A 57 4.89 -21.77 8.26
CA THR A 57 3.95 -22.45 9.18
C THR A 57 3.38 -21.48 10.21
N VAL A 58 2.17 -21.75 10.70
CA VAL A 58 1.54 -20.98 11.79
C VAL A 58 2.43 -20.97 13.04
N ARG A 59 3.10 -22.10 13.35
CA ARG A 59 4.01 -22.20 14.50
C ARG A 59 5.21 -21.25 14.40
N GLU A 60 5.78 -21.08 13.21
CA GLU A 60 6.88 -20.12 12.97
C GLU A 60 6.41 -18.67 13.16
N ILE A 61 5.21 -18.34 12.66
CA ILE A 61 4.61 -17.01 12.83
C ILE A 61 4.38 -16.75 14.33
N CYS A 62 3.76 -17.69 15.04
CA CYS A 62 3.51 -17.56 16.47
C CYS A 62 4.78 -17.39 17.28
N ARG A 63 5.84 -18.16 16.96
CA ARG A 63 7.15 -18.02 17.61
C ARG A 63 7.73 -16.62 17.37
N ALA A 64 7.70 -16.11 16.15
CA ALA A 64 8.19 -14.78 15.81
C ALA A 64 7.37 -13.66 16.48
N ALA A 65 6.06 -13.85 16.61
CA ALA A 65 5.13 -12.89 17.25
C ALA A 65 5.09 -13.00 18.79
N ARG A 66 5.75 -14.00 19.39
CA ARG A 66 5.59 -14.37 20.82
C ARG A 66 4.11 -14.56 21.20
N ALA A 67 3.39 -15.31 20.39
CA ALA A 67 1.96 -15.58 20.54
C ALA A 67 1.67 -17.07 20.53
N ASN A 68 0.44 -17.46 20.96
CA ASN A 68 -0.05 -18.84 20.92
C ASN A 68 -0.73 -19.11 19.56
N VAL A 69 -0.69 -20.38 19.12
CA VAL A 69 -1.43 -20.85 17.93
C VAL A 69 -2.92 -20.58 18.03
N ALA A 70 -3.51 -20.69 19.23
CA ALA A 70 -4.90 -20.36 19.46
C ALA A 70 -5.25 -18.91 19.09
N ALA A 71 -4.30 -17.97 19.24
CA ALA A 71 -4.50 -16.56 18.86
C ALA A 71 -4.65 -16.39 17.33
N VAL A 72 -3.94 -17.18 16.52
CA VAL A 72 -4.14 -17.17 15.06
C VAL A 72 -5.54 -17.63 14.70
N ASN A 73 -6.00 -18.73 15.29
CA ASN A 73 -7.36 -19.23 15.04
C ASN A 73 -8.42 -18.24 15.51
N TYR A 74 -8.21 -17.59 16.65
CA TYR A 74 -9.13 -16.61 17.21
C TYR A 74 -9.23 -15.35 16.35
N HIS A 75 -8.09 -14.76 15.94
CA HIS A 75 -8.08 -13.48 15.23
C HIS A 75 -8.28 -13.61 13.70
N PHE A 76 -7.85 -14.73 13.11
CA PHE A 76 -7.75 -14.87 11.65
C PHE A 76 -8.41 -16.14 11.11
N GLY A 77 -8.92 -17.01 11.97
CA GLY A 77 -9.53 -18.29 11.61
C GLY A 77 -8.48 -19.36 11.29
N ASP A 78 -7.63 -19.10 10.31
CA ASP A 78 -6.56 -20.02 9.89
C ASP A 78 -5.37 -19.29 9.26
N LYS A 79 -4.43 -20.04 8.71
CA LYS A 79 -3.26 -19.50 8.02
C LYS A 79 -3.64 -18.70 6.77
N LEU A 80 -4.67 -19.12 6.04
CA LEU A 80 -5.12 -18.43 4.84
C LEU A 80 -5.83 -17.12 5.19
N GLY A 81 -6.63 -17.11 6.26
CA GLY A 81 -7.23 -15.89 6.79
C GLY A 81 -6.17 -14.85 7.20
N LEU A 82 -5.14 -15.29 7.93
CA LEU A 82 -3.99 -14.42 8.26
C LEU A 82 -3.27 -13.91 7.00
N TYR A 83 -3.08 -14.77 6.00
CA TYR A 83 -2.46 -14.37 4.73
C TYR A 83 -3.29 -13.36 3.95
N ARG A 84 -4.62 -13.53 3.93
CA ARG A 84 -5.55 -12.56 3.31
C ARG A 84 -5.44 -11.17 3.95
N GLU A 85 -5.32 -11.11 5.27
CA GLU A 85 -5.12 -9.85 5.98
C GLU A 85 -3.77 -9.20 5.64
N VAL A 86 -2.71 -10.00 5.49
CA VAL A 86 -1.40 -9.51 5.03
C VAL A 86 -1.50 -8.95 3.61
N LEU A 87 -2.16 -9.65 2.68
CA LEU A 87 -2.37 -9.15 1.32
C LEU A 87 -3.30 -7.93 1.28
N GLN A 88 -4.26 -7.81 2.19
CA GLN A 88 -5.10 -6.63 2.29
C GLN A 88 -4.28 -5.36 2.52
N SER A 89 -3.24 -5.42 3.36
CA SER A 89 -2.32 -4.29 3.57
C SER A 89 -1.59 -3.90 2.26
N ALA A 90 -1.20 -4.88 1.44
CA ALA A 90 -0.61 -4.62 0.13
C ALA A 90 -1.61 -4.01 -0.85
N ILE A 91 -2.85 -4.50 -0.87
CA ILE A 91 -3.95 -3.95 -1.68
C ILE A 91 -4.22 -2.50 -1.28
N ASP A 92 -4.29 -2.21 0.01
CA ASP A 92 -4.54 -0.85 0.52
C ASP A 92 -3.40 0.12 0.15
N ALA A 93 -2.15 -0.34 0.17
CA ALA A 93 -1.01 0.44 -0.31
C ALA A 93 -1.09 0.73 -1.82
N MET A 94 -1.54 -0.24 -2.64
CA MET A 94 -1.77 -0.06 -4.08
C MET A 94 -2.91 0.94 -4.33
N ARG A 95 -4.02 0.84 -3.61
CA ARG A 95 -5.14 1.78 -3.70
C ARG A 95 -4.72 3.20 -3.32
N ALA A 96 -4.03 3.35 -2.20
CA ALA A 96 -3.53 4.65 -1.75
C ALA A 96 -2.61 5.32 -2.78
N THR A 97 -1.79 4.54 -3.50
CA THR A 97 -0.95 5.04 -4.59
C THR A 97 -1.80 5.53 -5.76
N ASN A 98 -2.79 4.74 -6.17
CA ASN A 98 -3.69 5.08 -7.28
C ASN A 98 -4.52 6.33 -6.97
N ASP A 99 -5.05 6.42 -5.75
CA ASP A 99 -5.82 7.58 -5.30
C ASP A 99 -4.97 8.85 -5.19
N ALA A 100 -3.71 8.72 -4.74
CA ALA A 100 -2.78 9.84 -4.70
C ALA A 100 -2.48 10.37 -6.12
N ALA A 101 -2.28 9.46 -7.08
CA ALA A 101 -2.03 9.82 -8.47
C ALA A 101 -3.25 10.52 -9.11
N ARG A 102 -4.46 9.99 -8.88
CA ARG A 102 -5.70 10.61 -9.37
C ARG A 102 -5.89 12.02 -8.82
N ARG A 103 -5.74 12.20 -7.51
CA ARG A 103 -5.85 13.54 -6.87
C ARG A 103 -4.80 14.52 -7.39
N ALA A 104 -3.55 14.06 -7.56
CA ALA A 104 -2.48 14.92 -8.05
C ALA A 104 -2.66 15.35 -9.52
N GLY A 105 -3.37 14.57 -10.31
CA GLY A 105 -3.65 14.83 -11.73
C GLY A 105 -5.01 15.48 -12.01
N GLU A 106 -5.83 15.73 -10.99
CA GLU A 106 -7.18 16.25 -11.18
C GLU A 106 -7.18 17.56 -11.97
N GLY A 107 -8.03 17.66 -13.01
CA GLY A 107 -8.12 18.83 -13.87
C GLY A 107 -6.97 19.01 -14.86
N GLN A 108 -5.98 18.11 -14.91
CA GLN A 108 -4.87 18.14 -15.85
C GLN A 108 -5.18 17.33 -17.13
N THR A 109 -4.37 17.53 -18.18
CA THR A 109 -4.44 16.71 -19.40
C THR A 109 -4.09 15.25 -19.10
N ALA A 110 -4.53 14.31 -19.95
CA ALA A 110 -4.21 12.90 -19.80
C ALA A 110 -2.69 12.62 -19.77
N GLU A 111 -1.90 13.40 -20.52
CA GLU A 111 -0.44 13.29 -20.50
C GLU A 111 0.15 13.71 -19.16
N GLU A 112 -0.32 14.83 -18.59
CA GLU A 112 0.15 15.30 -17.28
C GLU A 112 -0.31 14.36 -16.16
N GLN A 113 -1.53 13.82 -16.23
CA GLN A 113 -2.01 12.81 -15.30
C GLN A 113 -1.14 11.54 -15.36
N LEU A 114 -0.77 11.09 -16.57
CA LEU A 114 0.13 9.94 -16.75
C LEU A 114 1.53 10.23 -16.17
N ARG A 115 2.07 11.42 -16.41
CA ARG A 115 3.34 11.86 -15.79
C ARG A 115 3.27 11.81 -14.26
N ARG A 116 2.25 12.40 -13.67
CA ARG A 116 2.02 12.42 -12.22
C ARG A 116 1.90 11.01 -11.65
N TYR A 117 1.15 10.16 -12.35
CA TYR A 117 1.04 8.76 -11.96
C TYR A 117 2.42 8.09 -11.91
N ILE A 118 3.23 8.24 -12.96
CA ILE A 118 4.57 7.61 -13.04
C ILE A 118 5.46 8.11 -11.91
N VAL A 119 5.51 9.41 -11.66
CA VAL A 119 6.31 9.99 -10.56
C VAL A 119 5.89 9.40 -9.21
N ILE A 120 4.60 9.42 -8.89
CA ILE A 120 4.09 8.90 -7.62
C ILE A 120 4.36 7.38 -7.52
N PHE A 121 4.18 6.64 -8.61
CA PHE A 121 4.40 5.20 -8.65
C PHE A 121 5.87 4.84 -8.44
N VAL A 122 6.80 5.52 -9.12
CA VAL A 122 8.25 5.33 -8.95
C VAL A 122 8.67 5.56 -7.50
N HIS A 123 8.27 6.69 -6.92
CA HIS A 123 8.57 6.99 -5.52
C HIS A 123 8.01 5.93 -4.57
N ARG A 124 6.77 5.48 -4.79
CA ARG A 124 6.14 4.46 -3.95
C ARG A 124 6.79 3.09 -4.09
N VAL A 125 7.15 2.70 -5.31
CA VAL A 125 7.73 1.39 -5.60
C VAL A 125 9.17 1.30 -5.12
N LEU A 126 9.96 2.36 -5.31
CA LEU A 126 11.41 2.33 -5.08
C LEU A 126 11.85 2.97 -3.77
N ALA A 127 10.97 3.67 -3.05
CA ALA A 127 11.29 4.20 -1.72
C ALA A 127 11.55 3.08 -0.72
N SER A 128 12.50 3.29 0.15
CA SER A 128 12.84 2.37 1.23
C SER A 128 11.61 2.04 2.08
N GLY A 129 11.35 0.75 2.33
CA GLY A 129 10.24 0.27 3.16
C GLY A 129 9.08 -0.37 2.40
N HIS A 130 9.01 -0.28 1.07
CA HIS A 130 7.97 -0.94 0.26
C HIS A 130 8.38 -2.31 -0.28
N ASP A 131 9.59 -2.80 0.06
CA ASP A 131 10.12 -4.08 -0.38
C ASP A 131 9.20 -5.27 -0.04
N THR A 132 8.57 -5.25 1.13
CA THR A 132 7.66 -6.30 1.60
C THR A 132 6.42 -6.43 0.73
N VAL A 133 5.78 -5.31 0.35
CA VAL A 133 4.59 -5.29 -0.52
C VAL A 133 4.93 -5.88 -1.89
N HIS A 134 6.06 -5.47 -2.48
CA HIS A 134 6.51 -6.00 -3.77
C HIS A 134 6.84 -7.48 -3.71
N LYS A 135 7.51 -7.93 -2.65
CA LYS A 135 7.80 -9.35 -2.44
C LYS A 135 6.52 -10.18 -2.35
N LEU A 136 5.51 -9.70 -1.59
CA LEU A 136 4.23 -10.37 -1.47
C LEU A 136 3.51 -10.49 -2.82
N ILE A 137 3.43 -9.38 -3.58
CA ILE A 137 2.81 -9.37 -4.91
C ILE A 137 3.56 -10.31 -5.86
N HIS A 138 4.89 -10.24 -5.88
CA HIS A 138 5.72 -11.11 -6.71
C HIS A 138 5.56 -12.59 -6.34
N ARG A 139 5.42 -12.91 -5.04
CA ARG A 139 5.14 -14.27 -4.59
C ARG A 139 3.78 -14.75 -5.07
N GLU A 140 2.75 -13.91 -4.97
CA GLU A 140 1.41 -14.26 -5.39
C GLU A 140 1.31 -14.48 -6.92
N ILE A 141 2.06 -13.72 -7.72
CA ILE A 141 2.17 -13.92 -9.18
C ILE A 141 2.83 -15.25 -9.52
N ASN A 142 3.91 -15.64 -8.82
CA ASN A 142 4.70 -16.83 -9.15
C ASN A 142 4.20 -18.12 -8.49
N ASP A 143 3.51 -18.04 -7.37
CA ASP A 143 2.96 -19.15 -6.60
C ASP A 143 1.56 -18.80 -6.07
N PRO A 144 0.55 -18.76 -6.95
CA PRO A 144 -0.79 -18.28 -6.63
C PRO A 144 -1.44 -19.01 -5.46
N THR A 145 -2.17 -18.24 -4.63
CA THR A 145 -3.05 -18.75 -3.58
C THR A 145 -4.50 -18.39 -3.88
N PRO A 146 -5.49 -18.90 -3.10
CA PRO A 146 -6.89 -18.45 -3.22
C PRO A 146 -7.12 -16.96 -2.87
N ALA A 147 -6.08 -16.20 -2.56
CA ALA A 147 -6.16 -14.76 -2.30
C ALA A 147 -5.81 -13.91 -3.54
N LEU A 148 -5.31 -14.53 -4.63
CA LEU A 148 -4.97 -13.84 -5.88
C LEU A 148 -6.13 -13.03 -6.45
N ASP A 149 -7.35 -13.58 -6.44
CA ASP A 149 -8.52 -12.90 -6.99
C ASP A 149 -8.77 -11.56 -6.31
N ALA A 150 -8.64 -11.49 -4.99
CA ALA A 150 -8.78 -10.25 -4.24
C ALA A 150 -7.68 -9.23 -4.60
N LEU A 151 -6.44 -9.68 -4.75
CA LEU A 151 -5.32 -8.83 -5.19
C LEU A 151 -5.59 -8.25 -6.58
N VAL A 152 -6.05 -9.08 -7.52
CA VAL A 152 -6.37 -8.65 -8.89
C VAL A 152 -7.52 -7.65 -8.89
N GLU A 153 -8.67 -8.03 -8.32
CA GLU A 153 -9.89 -7.22 -8.40
C GLU A 153 -9.77 -5.90 -7.64
N GLN A 154 -9.13 -5.91 -6.49
CA GLN A 154 -9.09 -4.76 -5.60
C GLN A 154 -7.82 -3.92 -5.71
N GLY A 155 -6.71 -4.50 -6.14
CA GLY A 155 -5.42 -3.81 -6.23
C GLY A 155 -5.00 -3.50 -7.67
N VAL A 156 -5.03 -4.50 -8.55
CA VAL A 156 -4.48 -4.39 -9.92
C VAL A 156 -5.49 -3.77 -10.89
N ARG A 157 -6.72 -4.27 -10.93
CA ARG A 157 -7.76 -3.85 -11.89
C ARG A 157 -8.02 -2.34 -11.86
N PRO A 158 -8.24 -1.67 -10.71
CA PRO A 158 -8.52 -0.23 -10.69
C PRO A 158 -7.37 0.62 -11.26
N ARG A 159 -6.13 0.13 -11.10
CA ARG A 159 -4.93 0.77 -11.64
C ARG A 159 -4.84 0.60 -13.15
N VAL A 160 -5.06 -0.61 -13.66
CA VAL A 160 -5.07 -0.91 -15.09
C VAL A 160 -6.16 -0.11 -15.81
N GLU A 161 -7.36 -0.05 -15.24
CA GLU A 161 -8.47 0.74 -15.79
C GLU A 161 -8.14 2.24 -15.86
N TYR A 162 -7.57 2.78 -14.81
CA TYR A 162 -7.15 4.19 -14.79
C TYR A 162 -6.12 4.51 -15.87
N LEU A 163 -5.06 3.71 -15.95
CA LEU A 163 -4.02 3.89 -16.96
C LEU A 163 -4.54 3.67 -18.38
N SER A 164 -5.42 2.68 -18.57
CA SER A 164 -6.05 2.43 -19.86
C SER A 164 -6.88 3.62 -20.33
N GLY A 165 -7.61 4.26 -19.43
CA GLY A 165 -8.35 5.48 -19.72
C GLY A 165 -7.43 6.62 -20.21
N LEU A 166 -6.38 6.93 -19.46
CA LEU A 166 -5.43 7.98 -19.80
C LEU A 166 -4.71 7.72 -21.13
N ILE A 167 -4.20 6.51 -21.29
CA ILE A 167 -3.46 6.12 -22.51
C ILE A 167 -4.40 6.11 -23.73
N ALA A 168 -5.63 5.63 -23.58
CA ALA A 168 -6.63 5.66 -24.63
C ALA A 168 -6.95 7.06 -25.11
N GLU A 169 -7.06 8.02 -24.17
CA GLU A 169 -7.27 9.43 -24.49
C GLU A 169 -6.07 10.01 -25.26
N ILE A 170 -4.83 9.74 -24.83
CA ILE A 170 -3.60 10.20 -25.50
C ILE A 170 -3.49 9.62 -26.92
N ILE A 171 -3.82 8.34 -27.10
CA ILE A 171 -3.74 7.65 -28.39
C ILE A 171 -4.93 7.98 -29.31
N GLY A 172 -6.07 8.37 -28.75
CA GLY A 172 -7.32 8.62 -29.47
C GLY A 172 -8.03 7.32 -29.88
N CYS A 173 -8.14 6.33 -28.99
CA CYS A 173 -8.79 5.04 -29.25
C CYS A 173 -9.57 4.54 -28.01
N ALA A 174 -10.21 3.36 -28.11
CA ALA A 174 -10.90 2.76 -26.98
C ALA A 174 -9.94 2.23 -25.92
N PRO A 175 -10.27 2.27 -24.60
CA PRO A 175 -9.45 1.70 -23.54
C PRO A 175 -9.16 0.21 -23.67
N SER A 176 -10.01 -0.53 -24.39
CA SER A 176 -9.84 -1.96 -24.70
C SER A 176 -8.96 -2.25 -25.92
N ASP A 177 -8.44 -1.23 -26.61
CA ASP A 177 -7.54 -1.42 -27.75
C ASP A 177 -6.24 -2.09 -27.29
N GLU A 178 -5.79 -3.09 -28.04
CA GLU A 178 -4.59 -3.86 -27.70
C GLU A 178 -3.33 -2.99 -27.56
N ARG A 179 -3.25 -1.88 -28.31
CA ARG A 179 -2.15 -0.91 -28.21
C ARG A 179 -2.13 -0.26 -26.82
N VAL A 180 -3.30 0.07 -26.26
CA VAL A 180 -3.44 0.63 -24.92
C VAL A 180 -2.93 -0.36 -23.89
N LEU A 181 -3.35 -1.62 -23.95
CA LEU A 181 -2.93 -2.65 -23.01
C LEU A 181 -1.41 -2.89 -23.03
N ARG A 182 -0.81 -2.88 -24.23
CA ARG A 182 0.65 -2.97 -24.39
C ARG A 182 1.37 -1.76 -23.77
N CYS A 183 0.85 -0.56 -23.97
CA CYS A 183 1.41 0.65 -23.35
C CYS A 183 1.29 0.62 -21.83
N VAL A 184 0.15 0.19 -21.28
CA VAL A 184 -0.03 0.02 -19.82
C VAL A 184 1.03 -0.92 -19.25
N ALA A 185 1.23 -2.08 -19.88
CA ALA A 185 2.25 -3.04 -19.45
C ALA A 185 3.66 -2.44 -19.50
N SER A 186 4.01 -1.73 -20.58
CA SER A 186 5.32 -1.09 -20.75
C SER A 186 5.57 -0.01 -19.68
N VAL A 187 4.60 0.86 -19.45
CA VAL A 187 4.70 1.93 -18.42
C VAL A 187 4.95 1.35 -17.04
N GLN A 188 4.22 0.29 -16.66
CA GLN A 188 4.35 -0.27 -15.33
C GLN A 188 5.65 -1.06 -15.12
N THR A 189 6.08 -1.82 -16.13
CA THR A 189 7.24 -2.70 -16.03
C THR A 189 8.55 -1.91 -15.87
N GLN A 190 8.65 -0.72 -16.44
CA GLN A 190 9.84 0.12 -16.33
C GLN A 190 10.21 0.39 -14.86
N SER A 191 9.26 0.83 -14.04
CA SER A 191 9.52 1.10 -12.61
C SER A 191 9.94 -0.15 -11.83
N ILE A 192 9.33 -1.31 -12.16
CA ILE A 192 9.62 -2.59 -11.50
C ILE A 192 11.04 -3.09 -11.84
N ALA A 193 11.54 -2.77 -13.05
CA ALA A 193 12.88 -3.18 -13.48
C ALA A 193 14.01 -2.60 -12.61
N TYR A 194 13.76 -1.50 -11.90
CA TYR A 194 14.71 -0.87 -11.00
C TYR A 194 14.65 -1.41 -9.55
N LEU A 195 13.75 -2.34 -9.25
CA LEU A 195 13.74 -3.00 -7.96
C LEU A 195 15.06 -3.78 -7.74
N PRO A 196 15.58 -3.81 -6.51
CA PRO A 196 16.79 -4.54 -6.19
C PRO A 196 16.72 -6.00 -6.65
N ASN A 197 17.65 -6.40 -7.49
CA ASN A 197 17.76 -7.78 -7.93
C ASN A 197 19.23 -8.21 -8.03
N PRO A 198 19.54 -9.52 -7.85
CA PRO A 198 20.92 -10.01 -7.85
C PRO A 198 21.68 -9.83 -9.17
N ILE A 199 20.96 -9.73 -10.28
CA ILE A 199 21.58 -9.55 -11.62
C ILE A 199 22.07 -8.13 -11.75
N ALA A 200 21.23 -7.14 -11.44
CA ALA A 200 21.60 -5.73 -11.48
C ALA A 200 22.83 -5.44 -10.60
N GLY A 201 22.87 -6.03 -9.39
CA GLY A 201 24.04 -5.91 -8.51
C GLY A 201 25.34 -6.46 -9.12
N ARG A 202 25.30 -7.59 -9.84
CA ARG A 202 26.46 -8.17 -10.52
C ARG A 202 26.92 -7.38 -11.74
N LEU A 203 26.01 -6.67 -12.38
CA LEU A 203 26.32 -5.82 -13.54
C LEU A 203 26.76 -4.41 -13.13
N GLY A 204 26.84 -4.10 -11.83
CA GLY A 204 27.13 -2.77 -11.33
C GLY A 204 25.99 -1.77 -11.55
N LEU A 205 24.81 -2.22 -11.94
CA LEU A 205 23.61 -1.44 -12.17
C LEU A 205 22.82 -1.25 -10.85
N THR A 206 23.53 -0.86 -9.79
CA THR A 206 22.89 -0.63 -8.49
C THR A 206 22.26 0.75 -8.48
N PHE A 207 20.93 0.78 -8.38
CA PHE A 207 20.18 2.00 -8.16
C PHE A 207 20.23 2.36 -6.66
N LYS A 208 20.69 3.58 -6.36
CA LYS A 208 20.67 4.10 -4.99
C LYS A 208 19.40 4.95 -4.82
N PRO A 209 18.47 4.57 -3.95
CA PRO A 209 17.21 5.28 -3.78
C PRO A 209 17.38 6.55 -2.92
N THR A 210 18.22 7.49 -3.38
CA THR A 210 18.23 8.85 -2.83
C THR A 210 17.08 9.64 -3.45
N ALA A 211 16.54 10.64 -2.75
CA ALA A 211 15.43 11.45 -3.27
C ALA A 211 15.75 12.04 -4.66
N ALA A 212 16.93 12.62 -4.84
CA ALA A 212 17.35 13.18 -6.13
C ALA A 212 17.38 12.14 -7.26
N HIS A 213 17.93 10.95 -7.01
CA HIS A 213 17.94 9.88 -8.01
C HIS A 213 16.54 9.33 -8.31
N LEU A 214 15.62 9.35 -7.34
CA LEU A 214 14.23 8.95 -7.56
C LEU A 214 13.51 9.96 -8.47
N ASP A 215 13.75 11.27 -8.26
CA ASP A 215 13.18 12.33 -9.11
C ASP A 215 13.70 12.21 -10.54
N GLU A 216 15.02 12.13 -10.74
CA GLU A 216 15.65 11.94 -12.05
C GLU A 216 15.12 10.69 -12.78
N LEU A 217 14.99 9.58 -12.07
CA LEU A 217 14.48 8.33 -12.64
C LEU A 217 13.00 8.44 -12.99
N ALA A 218 12.21 9.07 -12.13
CA ALA A 218 10.77 9.26 -12.37
C ALA A 218 10.54 10.12 -13.60
N ASP A 219 11.31 11.20 -13.76
CA ASP A 219 11.26 12.06 -14.94
C ASP A 219 11.70 11.32 -16.20
N HIS A 220 12.79 10.54 -16.14
CA HIS A 220 13.24 9.71 -17.25
C HIS A 220 12.16 8.72 -17.70
N ILE A 221 11.57 7.98 -16.76
CA ILE A 221 10.51 6.99 -17.08
C ILE A 221 9.27 7.69 -17.64
N ALA A 222 8.91 8.86 -17.12
CA ALA A 222 7.77 9.64 -17.61
C ALA A 222 7.98 10.11 -19.05
N GLU A 223 9.13 10.72 -19.35
CA GLU A 223 9.48 11.17 -20.69
C GLU A 223 9.50 10.02 -21.70
N PHE A 224 10.19 8.92 -21.37
CA PHE A 224 10.26 7.74 -22.22
C PHE A 224 8.88 7.13 -22.47
N SER A 225 8.06 7.03 -21.45
CA SER A 225 6.70 6.49 -21.54
C SER A 225 5.80 7.36 -22.39
N LEU A 226 5.78 8.68 -22.19
CA LEU A 226 4.97 9.62 -22.96
C LEU A 226 5.37 9.62 -24.42
N ALA A 227 6.69 9.65 -24.70
CA ALA A 227 7.18 9.57 -26.09
C ALA A 227 6.74 8.26 -26.77
N GLY A 228 6.83 7.13 -26.08
CA GLY A 228 6.39 5.83 -26.57
C GLY A 228 4.88 5.77 -26.84
N VAL A 229 4.07 6.25 -25.91
CA VAL A 229 2.60 6.29 -26.04
C VAL A 229 2.18 7.14 -27.25
N ARG A 230 2.77 8.33 -27.40
CA ARG A 230 2.52 9.22 -28.56
C ARG A 230 2.90 8.53 -29.87
N ALA A 231 4.07 7.90 -29.95
CA ALA A 231 4.53 7.19 -31.13
C ALA A 231 3.58 6.05 -31.55
N VAL A 232 3.07 5.29 -30.55
CA VAL A 232 2.06 4.23 -30.81
C VAL A 232 0.76 4.81 -31.36
N GLY A 233 0.33 5.97 -30.86
CA GLY A 233 -0.85 6.69 -31.36
C GLY A 233 -0.70 7.05 -32.84
N HIS A 234 0.42 7.67 -33.24
CA HIS A 234 0.69 8.08 -34.62
C HIS A 234 0.78 6.87 -35.59
N SER A 235 1.39 5.78 -35.15
CA SER A 235 1.54 4.57 -35.99
C SER A 235 0.20 3.91 -36.35
N GLY A 236 -0.82 4.05 -35.51
CA GLY A 236 -2.16 3.51 -35.74
C GLY A 236 -2.92 4.22 -36.85
N HIS A 237 -2.64 5.49 -37.12
CA HIS A 237 -3.25 6.24 -38.22
C HIS A 237 -2.65 5.88 -39.59
N ALA A 238 -1.37 5.49 -39.62
CA ALA A 238 -0.68 5.13 -40.88
C ALA A 238 -1.06 3.75 -41.44
N ARG A 239 -1.66 2.87 -40.61
CA ARG A 239 -2.00 1.48 -41.01
C ARG A 239 -3.48 1.22 -41.36
N ARG A 240 -4.34 2.25 -41.50
CA ARG A 240 -5.68 2.01 -42.07
C ARG A 240 -5.50 1.60 -43.51
N PRO A 241 -5.90 0.36 -43.94
CA PRO A 241 -5.83 -0.02 -45.32
C PRO A 241 -6.74 0.92 -46.12
N ARG A 242 -6.21 1.52 -47.19
CA ARG A 242 -7.01 2.17 -48.20
C ARG A 242 -8.06 1.16 -48.62
N ALA A 243 -9.33 1.43 -48.34
CA ALA A 243 -10.44 0.67 -48.85
C ALA A 243 -10.21 0.52 -50.36
N ALA A 244 -10.10 -0.72 -50.83
CA ALA A 244 -10.05 -1.01 -52.24
C ALA A 244 -11.30 -0.40 -52.91
N ARG A 245 -11.09 0.57 -53.78
CA ARG A 245 -12.14 1.05 -54.68
C ARG A 245 -12.32 -0.05 -55.71
N THR A 246 -13.40 -0.77 -55.60
CA THR A 246 -14.00 -1.52 -56.70
C THR A 246 -14.88 -0.57 -57.50
#